data_2b0002189098bfdfb360cfdbc27ce024
#
_entry.id   2b0002189098bfdfb360cfdbc27ce024
#
_cell.length_a   1.000
_cell.length_b   1.000
_cell.length_c   1.000
_cell.angle_alpha   90.00
_cell.angle_beta   90.00
_cell.angle_gamma   90.00
#
_symmetry.space_group_name_H-M   'P 1'
#
loop_
_entity.id
_entity.type
_entity.pdbx_description
1 polymer ?
#
loop_
_entity_poly.entity_id
_entity_poly.type
_entity_poly.pdbx_seq_one_letter_code
_entity_poly.pdbx_strand_id
1 'polypeptide(L)'
;MKKFWHFAKTSGIYFAGTVLQKIISFFLLPIYTKYINPKDMGTYDVQLAYVTFLCSVLFLNIWSGIMRYTFEYKDEERKKPITTGMAIFMCSSVLYTVLFIAGAFVLKVPYLEWIYLYGILSNVQTLLGYLARCFGKNALYATAGLGTSVVTMAFNVLLIVVFR
;
A
#
# COMPACT_ATOMS: atom_id res chain seq x y z
N MET A 1 17.65 -15.05 26.16
CA MET A 1 17.27 -13.68 26.54
C MET A 1 17.55 -12.64 25.43
N LYS A 2 18.74 -12.58 24.80
CA LYS A 2 19.05 -11.58 23.74
C LYS A 2 18.12 -11.63 22.52
N LYS A 3 17.69 -12.82 22.06
CA LYS A 3 16.75 -12.99 20.92
C LYS A 3 15.35 -12.46 21.24
N PHE A 4 14.87 -12.66 22.47
CA PHE A 4 13.58 -12.15 22.92
C PHE A 4 13.56 -10.63 22.99
N TRP A 5 14.62 -10.01 23.53
CA TRP A 5 14.78 -8.56 23.56
C TRP A 5 14.83 -7.94 22.16
N HIS A 6 15.56 -8.57 21.24
CA HIS A 6 15.61 -8.11 19.84
C HIS A 6 14.24 -8.21 19.16
N PHE A 7 13.53 -9.32 19.37
CA PHE A 7 12.15 -9.50 18.89
C PHE A 7 11.20 -8.45 19.48
N ALA A 8 11.22 -8.25 20.79
CA ALA A 8 10.37 -7.27 21.47
C ALA A 8 10.64 -5.84 20.98
N LYS A 9 11.92 -5.47 20.82
CA LYS A 9 12.32 -4.16 20.28
C LYS A 9 11.82 -3.96 18.83
N THR A 10 12.02 -4.94 17.98
CA THR A 10 11.58 -4.87 16.57
C THR A 10 10.06 -4.79 16.47
N SER A 11 9.33 -5.64 17.20
CA SER A 11 7.87 -5.62 17.26
C SER A 11 7.34 -4.30 17.83
N GLY A 12 7.99 -3.74 18.84
CA GLY A 12 7.64 -2.44 19.42
C GLY A 12 7.76 -1.30 18.42
N ILE A 13 8.82 -1.29 17.62
CA ILE A 13 9.01 -0.28 16.55
C ILE A 13 7.89 -0.39 15.50
N TYR A 14 7.55 -1.60 15.07
CA TYR A 14 6.44 -1.80 14.12
C TYR A 14 5.10 -1.38 14.70
N PHE A 15 4.83 -1.76 15.95
CA PHE A 15 3.61 -1.40 16.65
C PHE A 15 3.47 0.12 16.77
N ALA A 16 4.51 0.80 17.26
CA ALA A 16 4.53 2.25 17.38
C ALA A 16 4.33 2.95 16.02
N GLY A 17 5.00 2.47 14.96
CA GLY A 17 4.82 2.99 13.60
C GLY A 17 3.38 2.84 13.10
N THR A 18 2.77 1.66 13.29
CA THR A 18 1.40 1.41 12.86
C THR A 18 0.38 2.24 13.65
N VAL A 19 0.56 2.35 14.97
CA VAL A 19 -0.30 3.18 15.84
C VAL A 19 -0.20 4.65 15.44
N LEU A 20 1.00 5.17 15.20
CA LEU A 20 1.21 6.54 14.78
C LEU A 20 0.52 6.84 13.43
N GLN A 21 0.60 5.92 12.47
CA GLN A 21 -0.14 6.05 11.20
C GLN A 21 -1.66 6.12 11.41
N LYS A 22 -2.20 5.31 12.30
CA LYS A 22 -3.65 5.34 12.62
C LYS A 22 -4.07 6.63 13.34
N ILE A 23 -3.22 7.13 14.23
CA ILE A 23 -3.43 8.42 14.90
C ILE A 23 -3.46 9.55 13.87
N ILE A 24 -2.51 9.59 12.95
CA ILE A 24 -2.47 10.58 11.86
C ILE A 24 -3.76 10.53 11.03
N SER A 25 -4.20 9.34 10.62
CA SER A 25 -5.44 9.15 9.86
C SER A 25 -6.68 9.61 10.64
N PHE A 26 -6.70 9.37 11.95
CA PHE A 26 -7.78 9.81 12.83
C PHE A 26 -7.88 11.34 12.90
N PHE A 27 -6.75 12.04 13.03
CA PHE A 27 -6.75 13.51 13.04
C PHE A 27 -7.08 14.15 11.69
N LEU A 28 -6.87 13.43 10.57
CA LEU A 28 -7.28 13.91 9.25
C LEU A 28 -8.80 13.84 9.04
N LEU A 29 -9.49 12.94 9.72
CA LEU A 29 -10.94 12.75 9.55
C LEU A 29 -11.78 14.02 9.80
N PRO A 30 -11.59 14.78 10.89
CA PRO A 30 -12.29 16.06 11.10
C PRO A 30 -11.98 17.11 10.02
N ILE A 31 -10.78 17.09 9.46
CA ILE A 31 -10.41 18.00 8.38
C ILE A 31 -11.20 17.64 7.12
N TYR A 32 -11.25 16.35 6.75
CA TYR A 32 -12.04 15.90 5.61
C TYR A 32 -13.53 16.25 5.75
N THR A 33 -14.12 15.97 6.90
CA THR A 33 -15.55 16.22 7.13
C THR A 33 -15.90 17.71 7.14
N LYS A 34 -14.96 18.59 7.47
CA LYS A 34 -15.16 20.05 7.49
C LYS A 34 -15.05 20.68 6.10
N TYR A 35 -14.14 20.17 5.26
CA TYR A 35 -13.76 20.83 4.00
C TYR A 35 -14.23 20.11 2.75
N ILE A 36 -14.57 18.82 2.83
CA ILE A 36 -15.03 18.02 1.68
C ILE A 36 -16.53 17.78 1.80
N ASN A 37 -17.24 17.92 0.67
CA ASN A 37 -18.65 17.59 0.59
C ASN A 37 -18.87 16.09 0.86
N PRO A 38 -19.84 15.70 1.72
CA PRO A 38 -20.13 14.30 2.02
C PRO A 38 -20.39 13.43 0.77
N LYS A 39 -20.98 13.99 -0.29
CA LYS A 39 -21.23 13.29 -1.55
C LYS A 39 -19.91 12.92 -2.25
N ASP A 40 -18.96 13.84 -2.30
CA ASP A 40 -17.69 13.63 -2.97
C ASP A 40 -16.81 12.65 -2.18
N MET A 41 -16.85 12.75 -0.85
CA MET A 41 -16.19 11.80 0.04
C MET A 41 -16.76 10.38 -0.11
N GLY A 42 -18.09 10.25 -0.15
CA GLY A 42 -18.75 8.96 -0.39
C GLY A 42 -18.38 8.37 -1.77
N THR A 43 -18.31 9.19 -2.80
CA THR A 43 -17.86 8.75 -4.15
C THR A 43 -16.42 8.25 -4.11
N TYR A 44 -15.52 8.97 -3.45
CA TYR A 44 -14.13 8.56 -3.26
C TYR A 44 -14.02 7.22 -2.50
N ASP A 45 -14.74 7.06 -1.39
CA ASP A 45 -14.70 5.84 -0.59
C ASP A 45 -15.18 4.61 -1.37
N VAL A 46 -16.25 4.76 -2.14
CA VAL A 46 -16.77 3.70 -3.02
C VAL A 46 -15.74 3.32 -4.09
N GLN A 47 -15.14 4.31 -4.75
CA GLN A 47 -14.10 4.08 -5.75
C GLN A 47 -12.88 3.38 -5.14
N LEU A 48 -12.44 3.82 -3.96
CA LEU A 48 -11.33 3.20 -3.24
C LEU A 48 -11.63 1.75 -2.85
N ALA A 49 -12.86 1.46 -2.42
CA ALA A 49 -13.30 0.10 -2.10
C ALA A 49 -13.25 -0.82 -3.34
N TYR A 50 -13.73 -0.35 -4.50
CA TYR A 50 -13.66 -1.12 -5.75
C TYR A 50 -12.22 -1.40 -6.18
N VAL A 51 -11.33 -0.40 -6.13
CA VAL A 51 -9.92 -0.59 -6.47
C VAL A 51 -9.25 -1.57 -5.52
N THR A 52 -9.47 -1.44 -4.22
CA THR A 52 -8.90 -2.33 -3.21
C THR A 52 -9.39 -3.77 -3.42
N PHE A 53 -10.67 -3.95 -3.70
CA PHE A 53 -11.24 -5.27 -4.03
C PHE A 53 -10.59 -5.85 -5.29
N LEU A 54 -10.55 -5.09 -6.38
CA LEU A 54 -9.96 -5.52 -7.64
C LEU A 54 -8.48 -5.89 -7.49
N CYS A 55 -7.71 -5.06 -6.79
CA CYS A 55 -6.32 -5.33 -6.48
C CYS A 55 -6.16 -6.61 -5.64
N SER A 56 -7.00 -6.82 -4.64
CA SER A 56 -6.93 -8.03 -3.81
C SER A 56 -7.18 -9.30 -4.61
N VAL A 57 -8.12 -9.26 -5.54
CA VAL A 57 -8.44 -10.40 -6.42
C VAL A 57 -7.34 -10.65 -7.45
N LEU A 58 -6.81 -9.60 -8.09
CA LEU A 58 -5.86 -9.76 -9.19
C LEU A 58 -4.45 -10.09 -8.73
N PHE A 59 -4.00 -9.48 -7.64
CA PHE A 59 -2.65 -9.70 -7.13
C PHE A 59 -2.55 -10.88 -6.14
N LEU A 60 -3.69 -11.46 -5.69
CA LEU A 60 -3.75 -12.66 -4.84
C LEU A 60 -2.81 -12.61 -3.64
N ASN A 61 -2.51 -11.43 -3.14
CA ASN A 61 -1.56 -11.22 -2.03
C ASN A 61 -0.18 -11.86 -2.27
N ILE A 62 0.32 -11.83 -3.52
CA ILE A 62 1.55 -12.49 -3.96
C ILE A 62 2.79 -12.13 -3.13
N TRP A 63 2.84 -10.91 -2.62
CA TRP A 63 3.93 -10.45 -1.74
C TRP A 63 4.07 -11.27 -0.46
N SER A 64 2.96 -11.75 0.10
CA SER A 64 2.97 -12.65 1.26
C SER A 64 3.59 -14.01 0.90
N GLY A 65 3.27 -14.53 -0.29
CA GLY A 65 3.89 -15.73 -0.85
C GLY A 65 5.40 -15.56 -1.06
N ILE A 66 5.83 -14.46 -1.70
CA ILE A 66 7.25 -14.14 -1.88
C ILE A 66 7.97 -14.14 -0.52
N MET A 67 7.42 -13.46 0.48
CA MET A 67 8.02 -13.39 1.80
C MET A 67 8.15 -14.77 2.45
N ARG A 68 7.10 -15.57 2.44
CA ARG A 68 7.10 -16.92 3.02
C ARG A 68 8.18 -17.79 2.40
N TYR A 69 8.17 -17.93 1.09
CA TYR A 69 9.11 -18.80 0.39
C TYR A 69 10.56 -18.28 0.44
N THR A 70 10.77 -16.97 0.47
CA THR A 70 12.13 -16.40 0.63
C THR A 70 12.77 -16.76 1.95
N PHE A 71 11.99 -16.97 3.03
CA PHE A 71 12.51 -17.44 4.31
C PHE A 71 12.68 -18.96 4.39
N GLU A 72 11.97 -19.72 3.57
CA GLU A 72 12.05 -21.18 3.50
C GLU A 72 13.28 -21.65 2.72
N TYR A 73 13.66 -20.93 1.65
CA TYR A 73 14.86 -21.23 0.86
C TYR A 73 16.12 -20.61 1.44
N LYS A 74 17.26 -21.26 1.21
CA LYS A 74 18.59 -20.80 1.67
C LYS A 74 19.46 -20.37 0.49
N ASP A 75 20.42 -19.51 0.78
CA ASP A 75 21.48 -19.08 -0.13
C ASP A 75 20.98 -18.53 -1.49
N GLU A 76 21.54 -19.00 -2.59
CA GLU A 76 21.20 -18.57 -3.94
C GLU A 76 19.76 -18.90 -4.37
N GLU A 77 19.15 -19.92 -3.79
CA GLU A 77 17.79 -20.32 -4.10
C GLU A 77 16.73 -19.31 -3.61
N ARG A 78 17.09 -18.43 -2.69
CA ARG A 78 16.23 -17.32 -2.24
C ARG A 78 15.80 -16.38 -3.36
N LYS A 79 16.56 -16.33 -4.45
CA LYS A 79 16.22 -15.49 -5.61
C LYS A 79 15.04 -16.04 -6.40
N LYS A 80 14.83 -17.36 -6.41
CA LYS A 80 13.76 -18.03 -7.19
C LYS A 80 12.37 -17.54 -6.81
N PRO A 81 11.94 -17.54 -5.52
CA PRO A 81 10.63 -17.01 -5.13
C PRO A 81 10.44 -15.54 -5.50
N ILE A 82 11.48 -14.73 -5.36
CA ILE A 82 11.43 -13.30 -5.70
C ILE A 82 11.21 -13.13 -7.20
N THR A 83 11.98 -13.83 -8.04
CA THR A 83 11.84 -13.72 -9.50
C THR A 83 10.49 -14.22 -9.98
N THR A 84 10.03 -15.36 -9.47
CA THR A 84 8.71 -15.91 -9.82
C THR A 84 7.59 -14.98 -9.35
N GLY A 85 7.67 -14.46 -8.13
CA GLY A 85 6.70 -13.51 -7.61
C GLY A 85 6.65 -12.20 -8.37
N MET A 86 7.82 -11.70 -8.82
CA MET A 86 7.90 -10.51 -9.70
C MET A 86 7.24 -10.78 -11.05
N ALA A 87 7.45 -11.95 -11.66
CA ALA A 87 6.82 -12.31 -12.92
C ALA A 87 5.27 -12.35 -12.77
N ILE A 88 4.77 -12.98 -11.71
CA ILE A 88 3.33 -13.00 -11.42
C ILE A 88 2.81 -11.58 -11.19
N PHE A 89 3.53 -10.75 -10.42
CA PHE A 89 3.16 -9.36 -10.19
C PHE A 89 3.04 -8.56 -11.50
N MET A 90 3.98 -8.74 -12.43
CA MET A 90 3.93 -8.11 -13.75
C MET A 90 2.72 -8.57 -14.56
N CYS A 91 2.44 -9.89 -14.60
CA CYS A 91 1.24 -10.41 -15.25
C CYS A 91 -0.05 -9.85 -14.65
N SER A 92 -0.14 -9.80 -13.31
CA SER A 92 -1.27 -9.20 -12.60
C SER A 92 -1.42 -7.71 -12.90
N SER A 93 -0.31 -6.97 -13.02
CA SER A 93 -0.33 -5.54 -13.37
C SER A 93 -0.84 -5.31 -14.79
N VAL A 94 -0.45 -6.16 -15.75
CA VAL A 94 -0.97 -6.10 -17.12
C VAL A 94 -2.48 -6.40 -17.13
N LEU A 95 -2.92 -7.44 -16.42
CA LEU A 95 -4.33 -7.80 -16.32
C LEU A 95 -5.15 -6.68 -15.65
N TYR A 96 -4.62 -6.07 -14.59
CA TYR A 96 -5.22 -4.91 -13.94
C TYR A 96 -5.39 -3.74 -14.92
N THR A 97 -4.36 -3.44 -15.70
CA THR A 97 -4.40 -2.37 -16.72
C THR A 97 -5.45 -2.64 -17.78
N VAL A 98 -5.51 -3.86 -18.32
CA VAL A 98 -6.49 -4.26 -19.32
C VAL A 98 -7.92 -4.14 -18.79
N LEU A 99 -8.17 -4.61 -17.57
CA LEU A 99 -9.51 -4.51 -16.94
C LEU A 99 -9.89 -3.06 -16.66
N PHE A 100 -8.93 -2.21 -16.26
CA PHE A 100 -9.17 -0.79 -16.04
C PHE A 100 -9.50 -0.05 -17.36
N ILE A 101 -8.77 -0.33 -18.43
CA ILE A 101 -9.06 0.24 -19.76
C ILE A 101 -10.43 -0.23 -20.24
N ALA A 102 -10.75 -1.52 -20.13
CA ALA A 102 -12.06 -2.05 -20.50
C ALA A 102 -13.19 -1.39 -19.67
N GLY A 103 -12.96 -1.22 -18.36
CA GLY A 103 -13.89 -0.54 -17.45
C GLY A 103 -14.09 0.94 -17.82
N ALA A 104 -13.04 1.62 -18.28
CA ALA A 104 -13.10 3.02 -18.73
C ALA A 104 -14.06 3.23 -19.90
N PHE A 105 -14.10 2.27 -20.82
CA PHE A 105 -15.03 2.33 -21.96
C PHE A 105 -16.49 2.07 -21.58
N VAL A 106 -16.73 1.28 -20.55
CA VAL A 106 -18.08 0.86 -20.09
C VAL A 106 -18.63 1.77 -19.00
N LEU A 107 -17.78 2.14 -18.05
CA LEU A 107 -18.16 2.88 -16.85
C LEU A 107 -17.61 4.30 -16.99
N LYS A 108 -18.48 5.28 -17.20
CA LYS A 108 -18.12 6.72 -17.20
C LYS A 108 -17.86 7.19 -15.76
N VAL A 109 -16.82 6.65 -15.12
CA VAL A 109 -16.44 6.99 -13.74
C VAL A 109 -15.55 8.24 -13.76
N PRO A 110 -15.88 9.29 -12.98
CA PRO A 110 -15.03 10.46 -12.88
C PRO A 110 -13.67 10.10 -12.23
N TYR A 111 -12.61 10.79 -12.68
CA TYR A 111 -11.25 10.65 -12.11
C TYR A 111 -10.66 9.24 -12.19
N LEU A 112 -11.07 8.43 -13.15
CA LEU A 112 -10.63 7.05 -13.32
C LEU A 112 -9.10 6.91 -13.42
N GLU A 113 -8.44 7.86 -14.07
CA GLU A 113 -6.97 7.90 -14.24
C GLU A 113 -6.24 7.94 -12.89
N TRP A 114 -6.70 8.76 -11.97
CA TRP A 114 -6.12 8.90 -10.63
C TRP A 114 -6.34 7.65 -9.78
N ILE A 115 -7.49 7.03 -9.94
CA ILE A 115 -7.85 5.78 -9.26
C ILE A 115 -6.98 4.64 -9.77
N TYR A 116 -6.76 4.56 -11.10
CA TYR A 116 -5.85 3.59 -11.70
C TYR A 116 -4.43 3.75 -11.17
N LEU A 117 -3.91 4.98 -11.19
CA LEU A 117 -2.57 5.29 -10.71
C LEU A 117 -2.41 4.95 -9.22
N TYR A 118 -3.40 5.29 -8.41
CA TYR A 118 -3.43 4.93 -7.00
C TYR A 118 -3.32 3.42 -6.79
N GLY A 119 -4.10 2.62 -7.52
CA GLY A 119 -4.08 1.15 -7.40
C GLY A 119 -2.71 0.56 -7.74
N ILE A 120 -2.10 0.96 -8.86
CA ILE A 120 -0.76 0.49 -9.26
C ILE A 120 0.29 0.89 -8.23
N LEU A 121 0.35 2.18 -7.86
CA LEU A 121 1.35 2.68 -6.91
C LEU A 121 1.22 2.02 -5.53
N SER A 122 0.01 1.81 -5.04
CA SER A 122 -0.26 1.14 -3.78
C SER A 122 0.25 -0.31 -3.76
N ASN A 123 0.03 -1.05 -4.87
CA ASN A 123 0.52 -2.42 -4.99
C ASN A 123 2.05 -2.48 -5.12
N VAL A 124 2.67 -1.57 -5.89
CA VAL A 124 4.13 -1.44 -5.98
C VAL A 124 4.73 -1.11 -4.62
N GLN A 125 4.16 -0.16 -3.89
CA GLN A 125 4.60 0.20 -2.54
C GLN A 125 4.52 -1.01 -1.59
N THR A 126 3.43 -1.77 -1.65
CA THR A 126 3.24 -2.98 -0.86
C THR A 126 4.32 -4.02 -1.19
N LEU A 127 4.53 -4.31 -2.47
CA LEU A 127 5.56 -5.25 -2.94
C LEU A 127 6.95 -4.85 -2.45
N LEU A 128 7.34 -3.59 -2.64
CA LEU A 128 8.64 -3.07 -2.18
C LEU A 128 8.80 -3.17 -0.67
N GLY A 129 7.74 -2.92 0.08
CA GLY A 129 7.71 -3.09 1.53
C GLY A 129 7.96 -4.53 1.98
N TYR A 130 7.37 -5.50 1.29
CA TYR A 130 7.62 -6.92 1.55
C TYR A 130 9.03 -7.35 1.14
N LEU A 131 9.53 -6.89 0.00
CA LEU A 131 10.91 -7.15 -0.43
C LEU A 131 11.93 -6.59 0.57
N ALA A 132 11.74 -5.39 1.08
CA ALA A 132 12.61 -4.81 2.11
C ALA A 132 12.69 -5.70 3.35
N ARG A 133 11.59 -6.31 3.76
CA ARG A 133 11.55 -7.28 4.87
C ARG A 133 12.26 -8.59 4.52
N CYS A 134 12.10 -9.10 3.29
CA CYS A 134 12.80 -10.29 2.81
C CYS A 134 14.33 -10.13 2.89
N PHE A 135 14.82 -8.92 2.63
CA PHE A 135 16.24 -8.58 2.75
C PHE A 135 16.68 -8.18 4.18
N GLY A 136 15.81 -8.34 5.18
CA GLY A 136 16.10 -8.02 6.57
C GLY A 136 16.18 -6.52 6.88
N LYS A 137 15.82 -5.64 5.94
CA LYS A 137 15.85 -4.18 6.09
C LYS A 137 14.58 -3.65 6.77
N ASN A 138 14.25 -4.20 7.93
CA ASN A 138 13.04 -3.87 8.67
C ASN A 138 12.96 -2.38 9.07
N ALA A 139 14.10 -1.79 9.42
CA ALA A 139 14.18 -0.36 9.75
C ALA A 139 13.81 0.50 8.54
N LEU A 140 14.29 0.16 7.34
CA LEU A 140 13.95 0.86 6.10
C LEU A 140 12.43 0.80 5.83
N TYR A 141 11.81 -0.37 6.02
CA TYR A 141 10.37 -0.50 5.90
C TYR A 141 9.61 0.41 6.87
N ALA A 142 10.01 0.40 8.14
CA ALA A 142 9.35 1.22 9.17
C ALA A 142 9.53 2.73 8.92
N THR A 143 10.75 3.17 8.57
CA THR A 143 11.02 4.58 8.27
C THR A 143 10.31 5.05 7.00
N ALA A 144 10.25 4.22 5.95
CA ALA A 144 9.51 4.51 4.74
C ALA A 144 8.01 4.66 5.01
N GLY A 145 7.42 3.77 5.83
CA GLY A 145 6.02 3.85 6.23
C GLY A 145 5.69 5.13 7.02
N LEU A 146 6.54 5.49 7.98
CA LEU A 146 6.39 6.73 8.72
C LEU A 146 6.56 7.96 7.82
N GLY A 147 7.58 7.97 6.97
CA GLY A 147 7.81 9.03 5.99
C GLY A 147 6.61 9.24 5.07
N THR A 148 6.06 8.16 4.52
CA THR A 148 4.85 8.21 3.69
C THR A 148 3.67 8.82 4.46
N SER A 149 3.45 8.44 5.72
CA SER A 149 2.34 8.96 6.52
C SER A 149 2.48 10.45 6.80
N VAL A 150 3.67 10.91 7.15
CA VAL A 150 3.95 12.35 7.39
C VAL A 150 3.77 13.15 6.10
N VAL A 151 4.31 12.67 4.98
CA VAL A 151 4.17 13.33 3.67
C VAL A 151 2.70 13.38 3.25
N THR A 152 1.96 12.27 3.39
CA THR A 152 0.54 12.22 3.09
C THR A 152 -0.25 13.22 3.94
N MET A 153 0.02 13.30 5.24
CA MET A 153 -0.61 14.28 6.13
C MET A 153 -0.35 15.71 5.68
N ALA A 154 0.94 16.03 5.42
CA ALA A 154 1.34 17.37 5.01
C ALA A 154 0.66 17.77 3.68
N PHE A 155 0.67 16.89 2.68
CA PHE A 155 0.00 17.15 1.40
C PHE A 155 -1.51 17.28 1.53
N ASN A 156 -2.16 16.42 2.32
CA ASN A 156 -3.61 16.52 2.54
C ASN A 156 -4.00 17.83 3.21
N VAL A 157 -3.29 18.22 4.26
CA VAL A 157 -3.54 19.51 4.93
C VAL A 157 -3.31 20.66 3.95
N LEU A 158 -2.20 20.65 3.22
CA LEU A 158 -1.86 21.70 2.27
C LEU A 158 -2.89 21.80 1.14
N LEU A 159 -3.25 20.67 0.51
CA LEU A 159 -4.21 20.67 -0.60
C LEU A 159 -5.63 21.04 -0.16
N ILE A 160 -6.08 20.53 0.99
CA ILE A 160 -7.46 20.74 1.42
C ILE A 160 -7.65 22.10 2.09
N VAL A 161 -6.65 22.59 2.84
CA VAL A 161 -6.79 23.83 3.61
C VAL A 161 -6.27 25.05 2.85
N VAL A 162 -5.19 24.90 2.07
CA VAL A 162 -4.52 26.04 1.40
C VAL A 162 -5.01 26.24 -0.03
N PHE A 163 -5.26 25.16 -0.79
CA PHE A 163 -5.67 25.23 -2.19
C PHE A 163 -7.19 25.06 -2.42
N ARG A 164 -7.96 25.37 -1.43
CA ARG A 164 -9.41 25.32 -1.49
C ARG A 164 -10.02 26.19 -2.58
#